data_d8d23623673394867c9d703742cd4ff0
#
_entry.id   d8d23623673394867c9d703742cd4ff0
#
_cell.length_a   1.000
_cell.length_b   1.000
_cell.length_c   1.000
_cell.angle_alpha   90.00
_cell.angle_beta   90.00
_cell.angle_gamma   90.00
#
_symmetry.space_group_name_H-M   'P 1'
#
loop_
_entity.id
_entity.type
_entity.pdbx_description
1 polymer ?
#
loop_
_entity_poly.entity_id
_entity_poly.type
_entity_poly.pdbx_seq_one_letter_code
_entity_poly.pdbx_strand_id
1 'polypeptide(L)'
;MAKIDYQTLLDNALKSVVKDALIHAQVNGLGDGTHFFITFKTRAAGVVLPDFLRIRYPDIMTIVLQYSYNNLHVSDKEFGVQLTFDGRPFFIRVPFSALVEFK
;
A
#
# COMPACT_ATOMS: atom_id res chain seq x y z
N MET A 1 32.78 13.25 7.39
CA MET A 1 32.05 13.28 6.14
C MET A 1 30.91 12.25 6.17
N ALA A 2 29.72 12.69 5.85
CA ALA A 2 28.58 11.78 5.84
C ALA A 2 28.64 10.83 4.63
N LYS A 3 28.37 9.56 4.86
CA LYS A 3 28.24 8.59 3.77
C LYS A 3 26.87 8.73 3.13
N ILE A 4 26.81 8.47 1.84
CA ILE A 4 25.53 8.38 1.13
C ILE A 4 24.88 7.05 1.50
N ASP A 5 23.69 7.12 2.06
CA ASP A 5 22.90 5.93 2.35
C ASP A 5 21.92 5.70 1.20
N TYR A 6 22.37 4.91 0.23
CA TYR A 6 21.57 4.62 -0.97
C TYR A 6 20.27 3.89 -0.63
N GLN A 7 20.29 3.03 0.39
CA GLN A 7 19.08 2.28 0.75
C GLN A 7 17.98 3.23 1.27
N THR A 8 18.36 4.20 2.11
CA THR A 8 17.41 5.20 2.59
C THR A 8 16.87 6.05 1.44
N LEU A 9 17.72 6.44 0.50
CA LEU A 9 17.29 7.18 -0.68
C LEU A 9 16.33 6.39 -1.54
N LEU A 10 16.61 5.12 -1.77
CA LEU A 10 15.73 4.24 -2.54
C LEU A 10 14.39 4.03 -1.82
N ASP A 11 14.41 3.83 -0.51
CA ASP A 11 13.19 3.67 0.27
C ASP A 11 12.33 4.92 0.21
N ASN A 12 12.93 6.10 0.32
CA ASN A 12 12.22 7.37 0.21
C ASN A 12 11.66 7.58 -1.19
N ALA A 13 12.42 7.20 -2.22
CA ALA A 13 11.95 7.28 -3.60
C ALA A 13 10.77 6.35 -3.85
N LEU A 14 10.80 5.13 -3.32
CA LEU A 14 9.69 4.19 -3.43
C LEU A 14 8.43 4.76 -2.78
N LYS A 15 8.55 5.29 -1.55
CA LYS A 15 7.41 5.90 -0.86
C LYS A 15 6.82 7.05 -1.66
N SER A 16 7.64 7.89 -2.23
CA SER A 16 7.22 9.04 -3.04
C SER A 16 6.50 8.58 -4.30
N VAL A 17 7.04 7.60 -5.01
CA VAL A 17 6.43 7.05 -6.22
C VAL A 17 5.05 6.45 -5.91
N VAL A 18 4.96 5.65 -4.85
CA VAL A 18 3.70 5.01 -4.47
C VAL A 18 2.68 6.06 -4.07
N LYS A 19 3.08 7.03 -3.24
CA LYS A 19 2.19 8.10 -2.81
C LYS A 19 1.63 8.87 -4.01
N ASP A 20 2.50 9.29 -4.93
CA ASP A 20 2.08 10.05 -6.11
C ASP A 20 1.16 9.23 -7.01
N ALA A 21 1.48 7.95 -7.22
CA ALA A 21 0.63 7.06 -8.02
C ALA A 21 -0.76 6.88 -7.39
N LEU A 22 -0.82 6.73 -6.07
CA LEU A 22 -2.08 6.56 -5.35
C LEU A 22 -2.90 7.86 -5.35
N ILE A 23 -2.27 9.01 -5.22
CA ILE A 23 -2.96 10.31 -5.32
C ILE A 23 -3.58 10.45 -6.72
N HIS A 24 -2.84 10.09 -7.76
CA HIS A 24 -3.36 10.10 -9.12
C HIS A 24 -4.59 9.19 -9.26
N ALA A 25 -4.51 7.99 -8.70
CA ALA A 25 -5.63 7.05 -8.72
C ALA A 25 -6.82 7.54 -7.91
N GLN A 26 -6.58 8.23 -6.78
CA GLN A 26 -7.64 8.80 -5.95
C GLN A 26 -8.44 9.85 -6.72
N VAL A 27 -7.76 10.68 -7.50
CA VAL A 27 -8.38 11.78 -8.25
C VAL A 27 -9.00 11.30 -9.55
N ASN A 28 -8.29 10.46 -10.30
CA ASN A 28 -8.66 10.10 -11.68
C ASN A 28 -9.16 8.68 -11.85
N GLY A 29 -9.04 7.83 -10.80
CA GLY A 29 -9.30 6.41 -10.93
C GLY A 29 -8.17 5.71 -11.68
N LEU A 30 -8.29 4.40 -11.82
CA LEU A 30 -7.37 3.59 -12.61
C LEU A 30 -8.01 3.31 -13.96
N GLY A 31 -7.27 3.62 -15.03
CA GLY A 31 -7.73 3.35 -16.39
C GLY A 31 -7.84 1.86 -16.68
N ASP A 32 -8.47 1.54 -17.80
CA ASP A 32 -8.62 0.16 -18.25
C ASP A 32 -7.25 -0.50 -18.44
N GLY A 33 -7.09 -1.70 -17.89
CA GLY A 33 -5.84 -2.45 -17.96
C GLY A 33 -4.77 -1.98 -16.98
N THR A 34 -5.04 -0.94 -16.19
CA THR A 34 -4.09 -0.47 -15.17
C THR A 34 -4.40 -1.14 -13.83
N HIS A 35 -3.35 -1.60 -13.17
CA HIS A 35 -3.47 -2.16 -11.83
C HIS A 35 -2.19 -1.89 -11.06
N PHE A 36 -2.32 -1.84 -9.72
CA PHE A 36 -1.18 -1.69 -8.82
C PHE A 36 -1.07 -2.93 -7.94
N PHE A 37 0.13 -3.48 -7.86
CA PHE A 37 0.50 -4.50 -6.89
C PHE A 37 1.31 -3.83 -5.78
N ILE A 38 0.82 -3.88 -4.55
CA ILE A 38 1.44 -3.22 -3.41
C ILE A 38 1.76 -4.28 -2.36
N THR A 39 3.04 -4.48 -2.08
CA THR A 39 3.52 -5.43 -1.09
C THR A 39 3.99 -4.68 0.16
N PHE A 40 3.54 -5.12 1.32
CA PHE A 40 3.87 -4.46 2.59
C PHE A 40 4.02 -5.48 3.70
N LYS A 41 4.70 -5.05 4.77
CA LYS A 41 4.89 -5.85 5.98
C LYS A 41 3.63 -5.80 6.82
N THR A 42 3.01 -6.95 7.05
CA THR A 42 1.70 -7.03 7.72
C THR A 42 1.77 -6.69 9.21
N ARG A 43 2.94 -6.85 9.84
CA ARG A 43 3.12 -6.58 11.26
C ARG A 43 3.83 -5.28 11.55
N ALA A 44 4.05 -4.44 10.54
CA ALA A 44 4.64 -3.13 10.74
C ALA A 44 3.71 -2.24 11.56
N ALA A 45 4.31 -1.35 12.35
CA ALA A 45 3.54 -0.41 13.18
C ALA A 45 2.65 0.45 12.28
N GLY A 46 1.40 0.62 12.68
CA GLY A 46 0.43 1.43 11.96
C GLY A 46 -0.36 0.70 10.88
N VAL A 47 -0.02 -0.54 10.56
CA VAL A 47 -0.82 -1.35 9.63
C VAL A 47 -2.11 -1.78 10.32
N VAL A 48 -3.25 -1.51 9.66
CA VAL A 48 -4.57 -1.93 10.13
C VAL A 48 -5.12 -2.95 9.15
N LEU A 49 -5.23 -4.19 9.61
CA LEU A 49 -5.71 -5.34 8.85
C LEU A 49 -6.63 -6.20 9.72
N PRO A 50 -7.61 -6.91 9.11
CA PRO A 50 -8.32 -7.98 9.84
C PRO A 50 -7.33 -9.05 10.33
N ASP A 51 -7.58 -9.58 11.53
CA ASP A 51 -6.68 -10.57 12.13
C ASP A 51 -6.48 -11.83 11.27
N PHE A 52 -7.52 -12.28 10.58
CA PHE A 52 -7.39 -13.47 9.73
C PHE A 52 -6.40 -13.27 8.58
N LEU A 53 -6.21 -12.03 8.11
CA LEU A 53 -5.21 -11.73 7.09
C LEU A 53 -3.80 -11.75 7.67
N ARG A 54 -3.61 -11.27 8.92
CA ARG A 54 -2.31 -11.37 9.58
C ARG A 54 -1.92 -12.82 9.85
N ILE A 55 -2.88 -13.68 10.15
CA ILE A 55 -2.63 -15.10 10.34
C ILE A 55 -2.25 -15.76 9.02
N ARG A 56 -2.98 -15.44 7.95
CA ARG A 56 -2.72 -15.99 6.61
C ARG A 56 -1.41 -15.48 6.02
N TYR A 57 -1.08 -14.21 6.27
CA TYR A 57 0.13 -13.54 5.76
C TYR A 57 0.92 -12.96 6.94
N PRO A 58 1.69 -13.79 7.65
CA PRO A 58 2.35 -13.34 8.88
C PRO A 58 3.50 -12.36 8.70
N ASP A 59 4.10 -12.32 7.51
CA ASP A 59 5.25 -11.44 7.26
C ASP A 59 4.92 -10.34 6.27
N ILE A 60 4.53 -10.70 5.05
CA ILE A 60 4.22 -9.74 3.99
C ILE A 60 2.92 -10.14 3.31
N MET A 61 2.29 -9.15 2.69
CA MET A 61 1.08 -9.35 1.91
C MET A 61 1.14 -8.45 0.69
N THR A 62 0.63 -8.95 -0.43
CA THR A 62 0.47 -8.14 -1.64
C THR A 62 -1.01 -7.91 -1.88
N ILE A 63 -1.38 -6.65 -2.05
CA ILE A 63 -2.74 -6.27 -2.44
C ILE A 63 -2.73 -5.79 -3.89
N VAL A 64 -3.87 -5.94 -4.54
CA VAL A 64 -4.04 -5.50 -5.93
C VAL A 64 -5.14 -4.45 -5.97
N LEU A 65 -4.80 -3.27 -6.48
CA LEU A 65 -5.80 -2.24 -6.77
C LEU A 65 -6.09 -2.28 -8.27
N GLN A 66 -7.31 -2.60 -8.63
CA GLN A 66 -7.73 -2.70 -10.01
C GLN A 66 -9.19 -2.23 -10.16
N TYR A 67 -10.14 -3.12 -10.27
CA TYR A 67 -11.54 -2.74 -10.46
C TYR A 67 -12.33 -2.64 -9.17
N SER A 68 -11.96 -3.41 -8.17
CA SER A 68 -12.79 -3.70 -6.99
C SER A 68 -12.33 -2.98 -5.72
N TYR A 69 -11.70 -1.83 -5.84
CA TYR A 69 -11.34 -1.06 -4.66
C TYR A 69 -12.27 0.14 -4.48
N ASN A 70 -12.48 0.54 -3.23
CA ASN A 70 -13.31 1.68 -2.88
C ASN A 70 -12.64 2.53 -1.81
N ASN A 71 -13.07 3.79 -1.70
CA ASN A 71 -12.68 4.66 -0.59
C ASN A 71 -11.16 4.76 -0.42
N LEU A 72 -10.45 5.01 -1.51
CA LEU A 72 -9.00 5.22 -1.45
C LEU A 72 -8.72 6.58 -0.85
N HIS A 73 -7.98 6.60 0.25
CA HIS A 73 -7.52 7.81 0.94
C HIS A 73 -6.02 7.81 1.02
N VAL A 74 -5.40 8.92 0.68
CA VAL A 74 -3.95 9.06 0.71
C VAL A 74 -3.59 10.26 1.59
N SER A 75 -2.73 10.03 2.57
CA SER A 75 -2.18 11.09 3.43
C SER A 75 -0.66 11.13 3.28
N ASP A 76 0.00 11.99 4.06
CA ASP A 76 1.46 12.09 4.01
C ASP A 76 2.17 10.82 4.47
N LYS A 77 1.53 10.06 5.36
CA LYS A 77 2.18 8.92 6.03
C LYS A 77 1.62 7.56 5.66
N GLU A 78 0.38 7.51 5.16
CA GLU A 78 -0.29 6.24 4.92
C GLU A 78 -1.32 6.37 3.82
N PHE A 79 -1.76 5.23 3.33
CA PHE A 79 -2.99 5.18 2.55
C PHE A 79 -3.98 4.21 3.20
N GLY A 80 -5.25 4.44 2.93
CA GLY A 80 -6.34 3.55 3.34
C GLY A 80 -7.19 3.22 2.13
N VAL A 81 -7.70 2.00 2.08
CA VAL A 81 -8.53 1.55 0.98
C VAL A 81 -9.45 0.42 1.41
N GLN A 82 -10.65 0.38 0.85
CA GLN A 82 -11.57 -0.72 1.06
C GLN A 82 -11.39 -1.77 -0.02
N LEU A 83 -11.10 -2.99 0.39
CA LEU A 83 -10.93 -4.13 -0.50
C LEU A 83 -11.81 -5.28 -0.02
N THR A 84 -12.13 -6.19 -0.94
CA THR A 84 -12.92 -7.37 -0.62
C THR A 84 -12.00 -8.57 -0.41
N PHE A 85 -12.13 -9.21 0.76
CA PHE A 85 -11.39 -10.42 1.10
C PHE A 85 -12.42 -11.49 1.49
N ASP A 86 -12.33 -12.65 0.87
CA ASP A 86 -13.25 -13.78 1.13
C ASP A 86 -14.73 -13.36 1.02
N GLY A 87 -15.04 -12.50 0.04
CA GLY A 87 -16.39 -12.03 -0.21
C GLY A 87 -16.90 -10.92 0.69
N ARG A 88 -16.06 -10.39 1.59
CA ARG A 88 -16.43 -9.33 2.52
C ARG A 88 -15.56 -8.09 2.34
N PRO A 89 -16.14 -6.88 2.43
CA PRO A 89 -15.36 -5.65 2.35
C PRO A 89 -14.70 -5.34 3.68
N PHE A 90 -13.41 -4.93 3.62
CA PHE A 90 -12.65 -4.46 4.76
C PHE A 90 -11.89 -3.22 4.38
N PHE A 91 -11.88 -2.23 5.27
CA PHE A 91 -11.05 -1.05 5.10
C PHE A 91 -9.71 -1.30 5.78
N ILE A 92 -8.63 -1.20 5.01
CA ILE A 92 -7.28 -1.41 5.51
C ILE A 92 -6.49 -0.11 5.47
N ARG A 93 -5.48 0.00 6.32
CA ARG A 93 -4.54 1.13 6.34
C ARG A 93 -3.12 0.61 6.29
N VAL A 94 -2.32 1.23 5.45
CA VAL A 94 -0.93 0.83 5.26
C VAL A 94 -0.05 2.07 5.29
N PRO A 95 0.82 2.20 6.31
CA PRO A 95 1.82 3.27 6.30
C PRO A 95 2.82 3.07 5.17
N PHE A 96 3.27 4.16 4.59
CA PHE A 96 4.29 4.05 3.54
C PHE A 96 5.60 3.44 4.06
N SER A 97 5.86 3.56 5.37
CA SER A 97 7.02 2.91 5.99
C SER A 97 6.95 1.38 5.98
N ALA A 98 5.78 0.80 5.78
CA ALA A 98 5.60 -0.66 5.71
C ALA A 98 5.81 -1.23 4.31
N LEU A 99 5.96 -0.38 3.30
CA LEU A 99 6.07 -0.82 1.91
C LEU A 99 7.34 -1.61 1.64
N VAL A 100 7.21 -2.67 0.87
CA VAL A 100 8.33 -3.51 0.42
C VAL A 100 8.50 -3.40 -1.09
N GLU A 101 7.40 -3.45 -1.84
CA GLU A 101 7.44 -3.48 -3.29
C GLU A 101 6.19 -2.83 -3.88
N PHE A 102 6.35 -2.25 -5.06
CA PHE A 102 5.26 -1.64 -5.82
C PHE A 102 5.46 -1.91 -7.30
N LYS A 103 4.41 -2.38 -7.96
CA LYS A 103 4.42 -2.62 -9.40
C LYS A 103 3.21 -2.02 -10.08
#